data_8eb14a581aa74b839a5dbceebe7d57e7
#
_entry.id   8eb14a581aa74b839a5dbceebe7d57e7
#
_cell.length_a   1.000
_cell.length_b   1.000
_cell.length_c   1.000
_cell.angle_alpha   90.00
_cell.angle_beta   90.00
_cell.angle_gamma   90.00
#
_symmetry.space_group_name_H-M   'P 1'
#
loop_
_entity.id
_entity.type
_entity.pdbx_description
1 polymer ?
#
loop_
_entity_poly.entity_id
_entity_poly.type
_entity_poly.pdbx_seq_one_letter_code
_entity_poly.pdbx_strand_id
1 'polypeptide(L)'
;MALLRHDEMAAILFNSVSTGTPKGVDYIHGMFEAQIQALKQDYGIAHGERDLATFPLFSLFGPALGMASIVPEMDASKPITANPEFLFAAIEKYQCSNIFVNPALLERLGRAGEQTESKKQHKLSSVKRVISAGAPATIASIARFSKMLSDGVPVLNSYGATESLPISMIASDELLTTTQTTDNGGGICVGRAIDGVSIEIIAITEDNIPEWDNGLRLNAGEIGEIVVTGPMVSQSYYRRETATTAAKIWDREQQTFRHRMGDLGYLDDSGWLWMCGRKAHRVDAT
;
A
#
# COMPACT_ATOMS: atom_id res chain seq x y z
N MET A 1 22.68 -25.04 6.39
CA MET A 1 21.87 -23.87 6.06
C MET A 1 21.44 -24.04 4.61
N ALA A 2 20.15 -24.21 4.32
CA ALA A 2 19.68 -24.30 2.95
C ALA A 2 19.86 -22.93 2.29
N LEU A 3 20.51 -22.89 1.14
CA LEU A 3 20.61 -21.68 0.32
C LEU A 3 19.30 -21.60 -0.47
N LEU A 4 18.41 -20.71 -0.08
CA LEU A 4 17.19 -20.38 -0.82
C LEU A 4 17.56 -19.51 -2.03
N ARG A 5 16.92 -19.79 -3.16
CA ARG A 5 17.12 -18.99 -4.37
C ARG A 5 16.06 -17.89 -4.43
N HIS A 6 16.41 -16.76 -5.00
CA HIS A 6 15.50 -15.63 -5.15
C HIS A 6 14.24 -15.96 -5.97
N ASP A 7 14.36 -16.89 -6.93
CA ASP A 7 13.30 -17.32 -7.84
C ASP A 7 12.46 -18.48 -7.32
N GLU A 8 12.77 -19.04 -6.14
CA GLU A 8 11.97 -20.09 -5.52
C GLU A 8 10.70 -19.50 -4.90
N MET A 9 9.60 -20.26 -5.03
CA MET A 9 8.31 -19.90 -4.43
C MET A 9 8.43 -19.91 -2.91
N ALA A 10 8.09 -18.79 -2.28
CA ALA A 10 8.11 -18.60 -0.84
C ALA A 10 6.72 -18.74 -0.22
N ALA A 11 5.69 -18.24 -0.90
CA ALA A 11 4.32 -18.22 -0.39
C ALA A 11 3.29 -18.07 -1.53
N ILE A 12 2.04 -18.37 -1.21
CA ILE A 12 0.88 -18.00 -2.00
C ILE A 12 0.04 -17.05 -1.14
N LEU A 13 -0.08 -15.81 -1.55
CA LEU A 13 -0.88 -14.82 -0.84
C LEU A 13 -2.18 -14.56 -1.61
N PHE A 14 -3.30 -14.65 -0.91
CA PHE A 14 -4.61 -14.42 -1.52
C PHE A 14 -4.96 -12.93 -1.49
N ASN A 15 -5.31 -12.38 -2.66
CA ASN A 15 -5.83 -11.02 -2.71
C ASN A 15 -7.28 -10.96 -2.17
N SER A 16 -7.63 -9.82 -1.58
CA SER A 16 -9.02 -9.52 -1.24
C SER A 16 -9.71 -8.93 -2.47
N VAL A 17 -10.71 -9.62 -2.99
CA VAL A 17 -11.52 -9.11 -4.11
C VAL A 17 -12.89 -8.73 -3.60
N SER A 18 -13.38 -7.56 -4.02
CA SER A 18 -14.75 -7.12 -3.73
C SER A 18 -15.80 -7.93 -4.50
N THR A 19 -15.39 -8.53 -5.62
CA THR A 19 -16.25 -9.36 -6.48
C THR A 19 -15.42 -10.53 -7.03
N GLY A 20 -15.95 -11.74 -6.93
CA GLY A 20 -15.33 -12.95 -7.48
C GLY A 20 -14.56 -13.80 -6.46
N THR A 21 -13.87 -14.83 -6.97
CA THR A 21 -13.07 -15.75 -6.13
C THR A 21 -11.68 -15.14 -5.90
N PRO A 22 -11.17 -15.11 -4.66
CA PRO A 22 -9.81 -14.67 -4.37
C PRO A 22 -8.78 -15.43 -5.23
N LYS A 23 -7.81 -14.71 -5.73
CA LYS A 23 -6.70 -15.27 -6.52
C LYS A 23 -5.48 -15.41 -5.63
N GLY A 24 -4.85 -16.58 -5.66
CA GLY A 24 -3.54 -16.78 -5.04
C GLY A 24 -2.47 -16.13 -5.90
N VAL A 25 -1.71 -15.25 -5.33
CA VAL A 25 -0.57 -14.58 -5.96
C VAL A 25 0.69 -15.36 -5.62
N ASP A 26 1.46 -15.72 -6.62
CA ASP A 26 2.72 -16.43 -6.44
C ASP A 26 3.79 -15.45 -5.93
N TYR A 27 4.28 -15.70 -4.72
CA TYR A 27 5.36 -14.95 -4.09
C TYR A 27 6.65 -15.74 -4.10
N ILE A 28 7.69 -15.19 -4.68
CA ILE A 28 9.04 -15.71 -4.63
C ILE A 28 9.85 -15.00 -3.53
N HIS A 29 10.95 -15.62 -3.09
CA HIS A 29 11.81 -15.04 -2.05
C HIS A 29 12.33 -13.65 -2.43
N GLY A 30 12.69 -13.43 -3.70
CA GLY A 30 13.15 -12.13 -4.19
C GLY A 30 12.14 -11.00 -4.03
N MET A 31 10.82 -11.29 -4.12
CA MET A 31 9.79 -10.29 -3.87
C MET A 31 9.79 -9.83 -2.40
N PHE A 32 9.87 -10.77 -1.45
CA PHE A 32 9.95 -10.42 -0.03
C PHE A 32 11.22 -9.63 0.30
N GLU A 33 12.35 -9.98 -0.29
CA GLU A 33 13.59 -9.24 -0.11
C GLU A 33 13.49 -7.82 -0.65
N ALA A 34 12.90 -7.64 -1.84
CA ALA A 34 12.64 -6.33 -2.41
C ALA A 34 11.71 -5.48 -1.54
N GLN A 35 10.64 -6.09 -0.99
CA GLN A 35 9.73 -5.42 -0.06
C GLN A 35 10.45 -4.98 1.23
N ILE A 36 11.32 -5.83 1.79
CA ILE A 36 12.11 -5.49 2.98
C ILE A 36 13.05 -4.31 2.67
N GLN A 37 13.69 -4.28 1.50
CA GLN A 37 14.55 -3.17 1.11
C GLN A 37 13.76 -1.87 0.94
N ALA A 38 12.61 -1.89 0.26
CA ALA A 38 11.73 -0.74 0.13
C ALA A 38 11.29 -0.21 1.51
N LEU A 39 10.86 -1.07 2.42
CA LEU A 39 10.47 -0.67 3.78
C LEU A 39 11.63 -0.03 4.57
N LYS A 40 12.87 -0.48 4.34
CA LYS A 40 14.04 0.15 4.96
C LYS A 40 14.36 1.51 4.36
N GLN A 41 14.37 1.62 3.04
CA GLN A 41 14.87 2.78 2.32
C GLN A 41 13.81 3.87 2.21
N ASP A 42 12.66 3.55 1.63
CA ASP A 42 11.62 4.54 1.34
C ASP A 42 10.81 4.92 2.59
N TYR A 43 10.58 3.96 3.50
CA TYR A 43 9.83 4.22 4.74
C TYR A 43 10.74 4.55 5.93
N GLY A 44 12.05 4.49 5.75
CA GLY A 44 13.02 4.85 6.78
C GLY A 44 12.96 3.96 8.03
N ILE A 45 12.61 2.67 7.89
CA ILE A 45 12.54 1.74 9.01
C ILE A 45 13.94 1.30 9.42
N ALA A 46 14.30 1.49 10.70
CA ALA A 46 15.60 1.16 11.23
C ALA A 46 15.58 -0.09 12.11
N HIS A 47 16.72 -0.75 12.19
CA HIS A 47 16.93 -1.87 13.12
C HIS A 47 16.70 -1.43 14.58
N GLY A 48 16.08 -2.29 15.38
CA GLY A 48 15.81 -2.04 16.81
C GLY A 48 14.52 -1.26 17.08
N GLU A 49 13.79 -0.85 16.04
CA GLU A 49 12.48 -0.25 16.18
C GLU A 49 11.42 -1.26 16.65
N ARG A 50 10.24 -0.77 17.02
CA ARG A 50 9.12 -1.59 17.47
C ARG A 50 7.89 -1.25 16.68
N ASP A 51 7.30 -2.27 16.06
CA ASP A 51 6.10 -2.15 15.23
C ASP A 51 4.86 -2.60 15.96
N LEU A 52 3.80 -1.81 15.96
CA LEU A 52 2.47 -2.27 16.30
C LEU A 52 1.88 -2.94 15.06
N ALA A 53 2.00 -4.26 14.98
CA ALA A 53 1.62 -5.07 13.85
C ALA A 53 0.11 -5.38 13.88
N THR A 54 -0.72 -4.50 13.35
CA THR A 54 -2.18 -4.70 13.29
C THR A 54 -2.62 -5.53 12.08
N PHE A 55 -1.69 -5.85 11.19
CA PHE A 55 -1.92 -6.68 10.02
C PHE A 55 -0.94 -7.87 10.01
N PRO A 56 -1.40 -9.12 9.85
CA PRO A 56 -0.57 -10.32 10.07
C PRO A 56 0.72 -10.36 9.25
N LEU A 57 0.69 -9.91 8.00
CA LEU A 57 1.88 -9.91 7.14
C LEU A 57 2.99 -9.01 7.71
N PHE A 58 2.64 -7.89 8.36
CA PHE A 58 3.62 -7.02 8.99
C PHE A 58 4.30 -7.65 10.22
N SER A 59 3.63 -8.57 10.90
CA SER A 59 4.28 -9.32 11.98
C SER A 59 5.43 -10.22 11.47
N LEU A 60 5.45 -10.55 10.18
CA LEU A 60 6.55 -11.25 9.52
C LEU A 60 7.64 -10.27 9.05
N PHE A 61 7.27 -9.12 8.50
CA PHE A 61 8.25 -8.11 8.07
C PHE A 61 9.01 -7.50 9.23
N GLY A 62 8.36 -7.28 10.37
CA GLY A 62 9.01 -6.69 11.54
C GLY A 62 10.33 -7.37 11.90
N PRO A 63 10.38 -8.67 12.19
CA PRO A 63 11.63 -9.38 12.47
C PRO A 63 12.65 -9.34 11.33
N ALA A 64 12.19 -9.42 10.05
CA ALA A 64 13.08 -9.34 8.90
C ALA A 64 13.72 -7.95 8.75
N LEU A 65 13.06 -6.91 9.22
CA LEU A 65 13.56 -5.53 9.30
C LEU A 65 14.43 -5.28 10.55
N GLY A 66 14.52 -6.26 11.45
CA GLY A 66 15.19 -6.12 12.73
C GLY A 66 14.37 -5.36 13.77
N MET A 67 13.06 -5.29 13.60
CA MET A 67 12.12 -4.73 14.56
C MET A 67 11.56 -5.81 15.50
N ALA A 68 11.11 -5.40 16.68
CA ALA A 68 10.22 -6.20 17.49
C ALA A 68 8.76 -5.96 17.03
N SER A 69 8.04 -7.03 16.67
CA SER A 69 6.62 -6.95 16.34
C SER A 69 5.77 -7.13 17.60
N ILE A 70 5.01 -6.09 17.91
CA ILE A 70 4.01 -6.09 18.97
C ILE A 70 2.65 -6.41 18.33
N VAL A 71 2.15 -7.61 18.58
CA VAL A 71 0.83 -8.04 18.06
C VAL A 71 -0.21 -7.66 19.09
N PRO A 72 -1.08 -6.68 18.80
CA PRO A 72 -2.10 -6.23 19.75
C PRO A 72 -3.24 -7.25 19.86
N GLU A 73 -3.98 -7.17 20.96
CA GLU A 73 -5.21 -7.95 21.14
C GLU A 73 -6.33 -7.36 20.26
N MET A 74 -6.52 -7.94 19.07
CA MET A 74 -7.55 -7.57 18.13
C MET A 74 -7.82 -8.69 17.13
N ASP A 75 -9.00 -8.66 16.50
CA ASP A 75 -9.29 -9.48 15.32
C ASP A 75 -8.74 -8.76 14.07
N ALA A 76 -7.60 -9.23 13.59
CA ALA A 76 -6.94 -8.64 12.42
C ALA A 76 -7.78 -8.79 11.12
N SER A 77 -8.76 -9.73 11.08
CA SER A 77 -9.70 -9.86 9.95
C SER A 77 -10.80 -8.80 9.97
N LYS A 78 -11.02 -8.17 11.14
CA LYS A 78 -12.04 -7.14 11.36
C LYS A 78 -11.46 -5.93 12.11
N PRO A 79 -10.49 -5.21 11.54
CA PRO A 79 -9.78 -4.14 12.24
C PRO A 79 -10.68 -3.05 12.82
N ILE A 80 -11.83 -2.80 12.16
CA ILE A 80 -12.84 -1.84 12.64
C ILE A 80 -13.43 -2.19 14.01
N THR A 81 -13.33 -3.44 14.45
CA THR A 81 -13.85 -3.90 15.76
C THR A 81 -12.82 -3.77 16.89
N ALA A 82 -11.57 -3.43 16.57
CA ALA A 82 -10.50 -3.32 17.56
C ALA A 82 -10.87 -2.32 18.68
N ASN A 83 -10.50 -2.64 19.92
CA ASN A 83 -10.63 -1.70 21.02
C ASN A 83 -9.46 -0.70 21.00
N PRO A 84 -9.68 0.61 20.77
CA PRO A 84 -8.62 1.60 20.70
C PRO A 84 -7.75 1.67 21.97
N GLU A 85 -8.34 1.49 23.15
CA GLU A 85 -7.62 1.56 24.42
C GLU A 85 -6.54 0.48 24.53
N PHE A 86 -6.80 -0.74 24.01
CA PHE A 86 -5.81 -1.81 24.01
C PHE A 86 -4.63 -1.48 23.09
N LEU A 87 -4.91 -0.84 21.95
CA LEU A 87 -3.87 -0.42 21.01
C LEU A 87 -3.03 0.72 21.59
N PHE A 88 -3.67 1.74 22.17
CA PHE A 88 -2.96 2.83 22.83
C PHE A 88 -2.11 2.34 23.99
N ALA A 89 -2.65 1.46 24.85
CA ALA A 89 -1.91 0.85 25.93
C ALA A 89 -0.70 0.02 25.43
N ALA A 90 -0.84 -0.70 24.33
CA ALA A 90 0.25 -1.46 23.72
C ALA A 90 1.34 -0.51 23.18
N ILE A 91 0.95 0.57 22.47
CA ILE A 91 1.90 1.58 21.96
C ILE A 91 2.69 2.19 23.12
N GLU A 92 2.00 2.62 24.18
CA GLU A 92 2.62 3.24 25.34
C GLU A 92 3.52 2.26 26.09
N LYS A 93 3.01 1.06 26.43
CA LYS A 93 3.74 0.03 27.17
C LYS A 93 5.02 -0.42 26.47
N TYR A 94 4.93 -0.65 25.18
CA TYR A 94 6.05 -1.19 24.41
C TYR A 94 6.84 -0.11 23.65
N GLN A 95 6.45 1.16 23.79
CA GLN A 95 7.11 2.28 23.10
C GLN A 95 7.25 2.02 21.60
N CYS A 96 6.11 1.70 20.96
CA CYS A 96 6.09 1.43 19.53
C CYS A 96 6.51 2.68 18.74
N SER A 97 7.46 2.51 17.84
CA SER A 97 7.96 3.60 16.97
C SER A 97 7.32 3.59 15.59
N ASN A 98 6.76 2.45 15.20
CA ASN A 98 6.07 2.26 13.92
C ASN A 98 4.67 1.70 14.16
N ILE A 99 3.70 2.15 13.38
CA ILE A 99 2.33 1.63 13.39
C ILE A 99 1.92 1.35 11.95
N PHE A 100 1.50 0.12 11.68
CA PHE A 100 0.82 -0.19 10.44
C PHE A 100 -0.69 -0.24 10.69
N VAL A 101 -1.47 0.47 9.87
CA VAL A 101 -2.93 0.51 9.98
C VAL A 101 -3.59 0.50 8.60
N ASN A 102 -4.80 -0.02 8.53
CA ASN A 102 -5.68 0.28 7.40
C ASN A 102 -6.49 1.57 7.68
N PRO A 103 -7.10 2.20 6.67
CA PRO A 103 -7.86 3.43 6.84
C PRO A 103 -9.01 3.34 7.84
N ALA A 104 -9.67 2.16 7.94
CA ALA A 104 -10.77 1.97 8.89
C ALA A 104 -10.26 1.99 10.34
N LEU A 105 -9.11 1.37 10.61
CA LEU A 105 -8.49 1.40 11.93
C LEU A 105 -7.91 2.79 12.24
N LEU A 106 -7.30 3.45 11.25
CA LEU A 106 -6.82 4.83 11.38
C LEU A 106 -7.93 5.78 11.83
N GLU A 107 -9.09 5.72 11.15
CA GLU A 107 -10.26 6.52 11.50
C GLU A 107 -10.79 6.21 12.90
N ARG A 108 -10.86 4.91 13.25
CA ARG A 108 -11.33 4.48 14.56
C ARG A 108 -10.45 5.00 15.69
N LEU A 109 -9.14 4.86 15.54
CA LEU A 109 -8.16 5.37 16.52
C LEU A 109 -8.21 6.90 16.60
N GLY A 110 -8.30 7.59 15.46
CA GLY A 110 -8.41 9.04 15.42
C GLY A 110 -9.65 9.56 16.17
N ARG A 111 -10.81 8.93 15.98
CA ARG A 111 -12.04 9.27 16.70
C ARG A 111 -11.93 9.01 18.21
N ALA A 112 -11.33 7.89 18.60
CA ALA A 112 -11.13 7.59 20.00
C ALA A 112 -10.21 8.62 20.68
N GLY A 113 -9.15 9.06 19.99
CA GLY A 113 -8.25 10.11 20.47
C GLY A 113 -8.93 11.49 20.66
N GLU A 114 -9.95 11.82 19.86
CA GLU A 114 -10.74 13.04 20.03
C GLU A 114 -11.77 12.97 21.18
N GLN A 115 -12.33 11.79 21.44
CA GLN A 115 -13.40 11.58 22.44
C GLN A 115 -12.92 11.50 23.88
N THR A 116 -11.63 11.46 24.11
CA THR A 116 -11.08 11.38 25.46
C THR A 116 -11.29 12.72 26.16
N GLU A 117 -12.44 12.90 26.85
CA GLU A 117 -12.81 14.09 27.63
C GLU A 117 -11.87 14.38 28.81
N SER A 118 -11.13 13.40 29.26
CA SER A 118 -10.12 13.58 30.28
C SER A 118 -8.84 14.13 29.63
N LYS A 119 -8.42 15.31 30.02
CA LYS A 119 -7.20 16.11 29.76
C LYS A 119 -5.89 15.38 29.44
N LYS A 120 -5.89 14.09 29.21
CA LYS A 120 -4.82 13.27 28.65
C LYS A 120 -5.20 12.88 27.22
N GLN A 121 -5.04 13.84 26.32
CA GLN A 121 -4.95 13.51 24.89
C GLN A 121 -3.87 12.43 24.77
N HIS A 122 -4.25 11.24 24.25
CA HIS A 122 -3.27 10.17 24.01
C HIS A 122 -2.23 10.70 23.04
N LYS A 123 -1.08 11.10 23.57
CA LYS A 123 0.05 11.48 22.74
C LYS A 123 0.87 10.25 22.47
N LEU A 124 0.92 9.88 21.22
CA LEU A 124 1.71 8.74 20.73
C LEU A 124 3.17 9.17 20.55
N SER A 125 3.81 9.64 21.63
CA SER A 125 5.12 10.30 21.59
C SER A 125 6.29 9.39 21.17
N SER A 126 6.13 8.08 21.29
CA SER A 126 7.14 7.11 20.83
C SER A 126 7.08 6.87 19.32
N VAL A 127 5.95 7.21 18.68
CA VAL A 127 5.70 6.91 17.26
C VAL A 127 6.51 7.87 16.39
N LYS A 128 7.26 7.30 15.45
CA LYS A 128 8.08 8.03 14.47
C LYS A 128 7.44 8.04 13.09
N ARG A 129 6.58 7.06 12.80
CA ARG A 129 5.83 6.95 11.54
C ARG A 129 4.58 6.09 11.70
N VAL A 130 3.62 6.37 10.86
CA VAL A 130 2.41 5.56 10.69
C VAL A 130 2.31 5.20 9.22
N ILE A 131 2.13 3.93 8.91
CA ILE A 131 1.94 3.45 7.53
C ILE A 131 0.48 3.06 7.37
N SER A 132 -0.22 3.73 6.45
CA SER A 132 -1.61 3.42 6.10
C SER A 132 -1.66 2.80 4.71
N ALA A 133 -2.25 1.60 4.59
CA ALA A 133 -2.36 0.90 3.32
C ALA A 133 -3.65 0.06 3.22
N GLY A 134 -3.92 -0.45 2.02
CA GLY A 134 -5.04 -1.34 1.72
C GLY A 134 -6.28 -0.64 1.14
N ALA A 135 -6.41 0.65 1.31
CA ALA A 135 -7.39 1.53 0.67
C ALA A 135 -6.95 2.99 0.84
N PRO A 136 -7.48 3.94 0.07
CA PRO A 136 -7.24 5.35 0.31
C PRO A 136 -7.78 5.80 1.67
N ALA A 137 -6.94 6.44 2.48
CA ALA A 137 -7.39 7.10 3.71
C ALA A 137 -7.93 8.50 3.37
N THR A 138 -9.01 8.91 4.02
CA THR A 138 -9.52 10.27 3.82
C THR A 138 -8.62 11.30 4.50
N ILE A 139 -8.50 12.48 3.92
CA ILE A 139 -7.73 13.58 4.48
C ILE A 139 -8.19 13.92 5.90
N ALA A 140 -9.51 13.89 6.14
CA ALA A 140 -10.08 14.13 7.46
C ALA A 140 -9.64 13.09 8.51
N SER A 141 -9.56 11.80 8.12
CA SER A 141 -9.09 10.72 9.01
C SER A 141 -7.62 10.89 9.35
N ILE A 142 -6.82 11.24 8.36
CA ILE A 142 -5.39 11.49 8.52
C ILE A 142 -5.16 12.69 9.44
N ALA A 143 -5.79 13.82 9.16
CA ALA A 143 -5.68 15.05 9.96
C ALA A 143 -6.12 14.82 11.42
N ARG A 144 -7.17 14.00 11.62
CA ARG A 144 -7.65 13.64 12.96
C ARG A 144 -6.63 12.81 13.71
N PHE A 145 -6.10 11.77 13.09
CA PHE A 145 -5.11 10.89 13.70
C PHE A 145 -3.79 11.63 14.00
N SER A 146 -3.34 12.49 13.09
CA SER A 146 -2.09 13.25 13.22
C SER A 146 -2.06 14.15 14.45
N LYS A 147 -3.22 14.57 15.00
CA LYS A 147 -3.28 15.35 16.25
C LYS A 147 -2.72 14.62 17.47
N MET A 148 -2.68 13.27 17.42
CA MET A 148 -2.12 12.43 18.48
C MET A 148 -0.61 12.21 18.34
N LEU A 149 -0.05 12.49 17.19
CA LEU A 149 1.38 12.33 16.89
C LEU A 149 2.18 13.55 17.36
N SER A 150 3.47 13.37 17.53
CA SER A 150 4.38 14.50 17.71
C SER A 150 4.50 15.30 16.41
N ASP A 151 4.85 16.58 16.53
CA ASP A 151 5.00 17.45 15.35
C ASP A 151 6.04 16.86 14.37
N GLY A 152 5.69 16.89 13.09
CA GLY A 152 6.54 16.38 12.01
C GLY A 152 6.54 14.85 11.83
N VAL A 153 5.77 14.09 12.62
CA VAL A 153 5.62 12.64 12.40
C VAL A 153 4.62 12.39 11.27
N PRO A 154 5.04 11.75 10.16
CA PRO A 154 4.17 11.55 9.01
C PRO A 154 3.21 10.38 9.19
N VAL A 155 2.03 10.50 8.59
CA VAL A 155 1.21 9.36 8.17
C VAL A 155 1.53 9.09 6.70
N LEU A 156 2.18 7.97 6.42
CA LEU A 156 2.58 7.56 5.09
C LEU A 156 1.47 6.74 4.46
N ASN A 157 0.84 7.28 3.42
CA ASN A 157 -0.19 6.57 2.68
C ASN A 157 0.47 5.79 1.56
N SER A 158 0.34 4.47 1.63
CA SER A 158 0.97 3.54 0.70
C SER A 158 -0.07 2.95 -0.24
N TYR A 159 0.19 3.01 -1.53
CA TYR A 159 -0.60 2.36 -2.56
C TYR A 159 0.09 1.07 -3.02
N GLY A 160 -0.73 0.07 -3.26
CA GLY A 160 -0.31 -1.23 -3.75
C GLY A 160 -1.42 -2.27 -3.65
N ALA A 161 -1.15 -3.44 -4.16
CA ALA A 161 -2.02 -4.61 -4.10
C ALA A 161 -1.19 -5.85 -3.74
N THR A 162 -1.84 -6.97 -3.44
CA THR A 162 -1.13 -8.24 -3.17
C THR A 162 -0.16 -8.58 -4.30
N GLU A 163 -0.50 -8.24 -5.53
CA GLU A 163 0.30 -8.48 -6.74
C GLU A 163 1.57 -7.63 -6.84
N SER A 164 1.59 -6.49 -6.16
CA SER A 164 2.75 -5.57 -6.06
C SER A 164 2.53 -4.59 -4.93
N LEU A 165 3.35 -4.63 -3.89
CA LEU A 165 3.32 -3.67 -2.79
C LEU A 165 4.71 -3.55 -2.14
N PRO A 166 5.05 -2.33 -1.67
CA PRO A 166 4.43 -1.06 -2.01
C PRO A 166 4.70 -0.66 -3.46
N ILE A 167 3.86 0.21 -4.04
CA ILE A 167 4.05 0.76 -5.40
C ILE A 167 4.41 2.23 -5.32
N SER A 168 3.61 2.99 -4.59
CA SER A 168 3.83 4.42 -4.36
C SER A 168 3.48 4.82 -2.95
N MET A 169 3.95 5.99 -2.54
CA MET A 169 3.74 6.53 -1.22
C MET A 169 3.60 8.04 -1.27
N ILE A 170 2.77 8.57 -0.35
CA ILE A 170 2.64 10.00 -0.10
C ILE A 170 2.59 10.26 1.41
N ALA A 171 3.34 11.24 1.88
CA ALA A 171 3.27 11.68 3.27
C ALA A 171 2.04 12.57 3.51
N SER A 172 1.56 12.61 4.74
CA SER A 172 0.34 13.32 5.11
C SER A 172 0.38 14.82 4.83
N ASP A 173 1.52 15.46 4.98
CA ASP A 173 1.71 16.89 4.70
C ASP A 173 1.62 17.19 3.19
N GLU A 174 2.25 16.36 2.36
CA GLU A 174 2.12 16.45 0.91
C GLU A 174 0.68 16.17 0.45
N LEU A 175 0.04 15.13 1.02
CA LEU A 175 -1.34 14.78 0.68
C LEU A 175 -2.33 15.94 0.96
N LEU A 176 -2.10 16.71 2.01
CA LEU A 176 -2.92 17.90 2.31
C LEU A 176 -2.88 18.94 1.17
N THR A 177 -1.77 19.05 0.45
CA THR A 177 -1.65 20.00 -0.68
C THR A 177 -2.46 19.58 -1.90
N THR A 178 -2.86 18.31 -1.98
CA THR A 178 -3.60 17.72 -3.12
C THR A 178 -5.13 17.82 -2.97
N THR A 179 -5.61 18.31 -1.82
CA THR A 179 -7.04 18.32 -1.45
C THR A 179 -7.91 19.00 -2.50
N GLN A 180 -7.50 20.15 -3.03
CA GLN A 180 -8.29 20.88 -4.00
C GLN A 180 -8.50 20.10 -5.31
N THR A 181 -7.48 19.40 -5.79
CA THR A 181 -7.60 18.57 -7.00
C THR A 181 -8.55 17.39 -6.74
N THR A 182 -8.45 16.75 -5.58
CA THR A 182 -9.35 15.66 -5.19
C THR A 182 -10.79 16.13 -5.08
N ASP A 183 -11.04 17.26 -4.43
CA ASP A 183 -12.39 17.83 -4.26
C ASP A 183 -13.02 18.25 -5.59
N ASN A 184 -12.20 18.61 -6.57
CA ASN A 184 -12.62 18.93 -7.93
C ASN A 184 -12.82 17.69 -8.82
N GLY A 185 -12.71 16.47 -8.26
CA GLY A 185 -12.89 15.22 -9.01
C GLY A 185 -11.66 14.73 -9.77
N GLY A 186 -10.47 15.29 -9.50
CA GLY A 186 -9.22 14.90 -10.15
C GLY A 186 -8.63 13.56 -9.65
N GLY A 187 -9.37 12.81 -8.83
CA GLY A 187 -8.89 11.56 -8.26
C GLY A 187 -8.22 11.74 -6.89
N ILE A 188 -7.66 10.67 -6.36
CA ILE A 188 -6.94 10.66 -5.08
C ILE A 188 -5.46 10.51 -5.37
N CYS A 189 -4.65 11.47 -4.92
CA CYS A 189 -3.21 11.36 -5.04
C CYS A 189 -2.70 10.21 -4.14
N VAL A 190 -2.01 9.26 -4.73
CA VAL A 190 -1.40 8.13 -4.03
C VAL A 190 0.14 8.20 -4.03
N GLY A 191 0.67 9.34 -4.41
CA GLY A 191 2.09 9.66 -4.29
C GLY A 191 2.91 9.36 -5.52
N ARG A 192 4.21 9.22 -5.30
CA ARG A 192 5.17 8.86 -6.34
C ARG A 192 5.60 7.42 -6.18
N ALA A 193 6.05 6.82 -7.29
CA ALA A 193 6.66 5.51 -7.27
C ALA A 193 7.79 5.47 -6.24
N ILE A 194 7.86 4.39 -5.48
CA ILE A 194 9.02 4.11 -4.62
C ILE A 194 10.22 3.65 -5.45
N ASP A 195 11.38 3.62 -4.85
CA ASP A 195 12.61 3.23 -5.55
C ASP A 195 12.50 1.83 -6.17
N GLY A 196 12.98 1.69 -7.40
CA GLY A 196 12.94 0.44 -8.16
C GLY A 196 11.57 0.07 -8.76
N VAL A 197 10.53 0.89 -8.59
CA VAL A 197 9.21 0.70 -9.20
C VAL A 197 8.99 1.71 -10.33
N SER A 198 8.55 1.23 -11.49
CA SER A 198 8.06 2.07 -12.58
C SER A 198 6.53 1.96 -12.68
N ILE A 199 5.88 3.09 -12.86
CA ILE A 199 4.44 3.21 -13.08
C ILE A 199 4.21 3.78 -14.47
N GLU A 200 3.36 3.13 -15.24
CA GLU A 200 2.93 3.57 -16.55
C GLU A 200 1.41 3.60 -16.63
N ILE A 201 0.88 4.44 -17.49
CA ILE A 201 -0.56 4.51 -17.77
C ILE A 201 -0.76 4.06 -19.21
N ILE A 202 -1.71 3.15 -19.42
CA ILE A 202 -2.05 2.64 -20.76
C ILE A 202 -3.52 2.88 -21.07
N ALA A 203 -3.89 2.82 -22.36
CA ALA A 203 -5.30 2.90 -22.74
C ALA A 203 -6.12 1.79 -22.09
N ILE A 204 -7.35 2.12 -21.67
CA ILE A 204 -8.26 1.16 -21.04
C ILE A 204 -8.72 0.15 -22.08
N THR A 205 -8.41 -1.13 -21.86
CA THR A 205 -8.86 -2.24 -22.73
C THR A 205 -9.15 -3.49 -21.91
N GLU A 206 -10.09 -4.30 -22.39
CA GLU A 206 -10.34 -5.64 -21.86
C GLU A 206 -9.51 -6.71 -22.54
N ASP A 207 -8.83 -6.36 -23.64
CA ASP A 207 -7.99 -7.28 -24.39
C ASP A 207 -6.72 -7.65 -23.61
N ASN A 208 -6.25 -8.86 -23.84
CA ASN A 208 -4.95 -9.30 -23.35
C ASN A 208 -3.84 -8.56 -24.13
N ILE A 209 -2.83 -8.09 -23.41
CA ILE A 209 -1.64 -7.48 -23.98
C ILE A 209 -0.47 -8.44 -23.72
N PRO A 210 -0.04 -9.22 -24.71
CA PRO A 210 0.97 -10.26 -24.48
C PRO A 210 2.37 -9.69 -24.25
N GLU A 211 2.71 -8.57 -24.90
CA GLU A 211 4.04 -7.98 -24.87
C GLU A 211 3.98 -6.47 -24.73
N TRP A 212 4.91 -5.91 -23.96
CA TRP A 212 5.04 -4.47 -23.75
C TRP A 212 5.62 -3.78 -24.97
N ASP A 213 4.99 -2.68 -25.35
CA ASP A 213 5.49 -1.71 -26.30
C ASP A 213 5.39 -0.30 -25.72
N ASN A 214 6.41 0.53 -25.92
CA ASN A 214 6.45 1.88 -25.38
C ASN A 214 5.33 2.78 -25.95
N GLY A 215 4.79 2.43 -27.13
CA GLY A 215 3.62 3.10 -27.73
C GLY A 215 2.30 2.87 -26.98
N LEU A 216 2.25 1.95 -26.01
CA LEU A 216 1.10 1.75 -25.13
C LEU A 216 0.93 2.87 -24.10
N ARG A 217 1.99 3.62 -23.81
CA ARG A 217 1.99 4.69 -22.80
C ARG A 217 1.09 5.85 -23.24
N LEU A 218 0.26 6.31 -22.33
CA LEU A 218 -0.45 7.56 -22.44
C LEU A 218 0.43 8.73 -21.97
N ASN A 219 0.06 9.94 -22.40
CA ASN A 219 0.74 11.15 -21.94
C ASN A 219 0.33 11.51 -20.49
N ALA A 220 1.12 12.38 -19.88
CA ALA A 220 0.78 12.92 -18.56
C ALA A 220 -0.61 13.59 -18.59
N GLY A 221 -1.38 13.37 -17.52
CA GLY A 221 -2.76 13.85 -17.39
C GLY A 221 -3.83 13.02 -18.08
N GLU A 222 -3.47 12.07 -18.96
CA GLU A 222 -4.44 11.17 -19.58
C GLU A 222 -4.81 10.02 -18.66
N ILE A 223 -6.13 9.83 -18.43
CA ILE A 223 -6.64 8.75 -17.58
C ILE A 223 -6.62 7.43 -18.35
N GLY A 224 -6.01 6.41 -17.74
CA GLY A 224 -5.95 5.07 -18.28
C GLY A 224 -5.83 4.01 -17.18
N GLU A 225 -5.46 2.79 -17.57
CA GLU A 225 -5.20 1.70 -16.65
C GLU A 225 -3.75 1.78 -16.12
N ILE A 226 -3.61 1.67 -14.81
CA ILE A 226 -2.32 1.70 -14.13
C ILE A 226 -1.60 0.37 -14.37
N VAL A 227 -0.36 0.44 -14.83
CA VAL A 227 0.55 -0.70 -15.04
C VAL A 227 1.84 -0.46 -14.29
N VAL A 228 2.33 -1.49 -13.62
CA VAL A 228 3.53 -1.38 -12.78
C VAL A 228 4.56 -2.45 -13.14
N THR A 229 5.83 -2.10 -12.98
CA THR A 229 6.94 -3.05 -13.01
C THR A 229 7.93 -2.74 -11.91
N GLY A 230 8.63 -3.77 -11.45
CA GLY A 230 9.62 -3.66 -10.40
C GLY A 230 9.86 -5.00 -9.70
N PRO A 231 10.84 -5.09 -8.79
CA PRO A 231 11.22 -6.35 -8.16
C PRO A 231 10.16 -6.94 -7.23
N MET A 232 9.16 -6.14 -6.85
CA MET A 232 8.03 -6.57 -6.00
C MET A 232 6.80 -7.01 -6.81
N VAL A 233 6.86 -6.98 -8.15
CA VAL A 233 5.76 -7.37 -9.01
C VAL A 233 5.71 -8.89 -9.16
N SER A 234 4.59 -9.51 -8.78
CA SER A 234 4.37 -10.95 -8.95
C SER A 234 4.36 -11.35 -10.42
N GLN A 235 4.85 -12.55 -10.71
CA GLN A 235 4.92 -13.05 -12.08
C GLN A 235 3.63 -13.73 -12.52
N SER A 236 2.87 -14.31 -11.59
CA SER A 236 1.70 -15.14 -11.90
C SER A 236 0.69 -15.21 -10.77
N TYR A 237 -0.49 -15.71 -11.12
CA TYR A 237 -1.48 -16.21 -10.17
C TYR A 237 -1.43 -17.75 -10.12
N TYR A 238 -1.40 -18.31 -8.93
CA TYR A 238 -1.30 -19.73 -8.69
C TYR A 238 -2.42 -20.52 -9.38
N ARG A 239 -2.05 -21.37 -10.35
CA ARG A 239 -2.97 -22.20 -11.13
C ARG A 239 -4.14 -21.43 -11.78
N ARG A 240 -3.88 -20.19 -12.22
CA ARG A 240 -4.88 -19.30 -12.85
C ARG A 240 -4.31 -18.68 -14.13
N GLU A 241 -4.04 -19.51 -15.14
CA GLU A 241 -3.42 -19.09 -16.40
C GLU A 241 -4.17 -17.94 -17.09
N THR A 242 -5.50 -18.07 -17.23
CA THR A 242 -6.32 -17.02 -17.86
C THR A 242 -6.21 -15.67 -17.13
N ALA A 243 -6.24 -15.70 -15.78
CA ALA A 243 -6.10 -14.48 -14.99
C ALA A 243 -4.68 -13.91 -15.08
N THR A 244 -3.68 -14.77 -15.15
CA THR A 244 -2.28 -14.38 -15.36
C THR A 244 -2.11 -13.68 -16.71
N THR A 245 -2.59 -14.29 -17.79
CA THR A 245 -2.50 -13.72 -19.14
C THR A 245 -3.23 -12.37 -19.26
N ALA A 246 -4.37 -12.21 -18.59
CA ALA A 246 -5.12 -10.94 -18.59
C ALA A 246 -4.43 -9.81 -17.83
N ALA A 247 -3.65 -10.15 -16.79
CA ALA A 247 -3.06 -9.17 -15.88
C ALA A 247 -1.56 -8.91 -16.11
N LYS A 248 -0.88 -9.76 -16.89
CA LYS A 248 0.58 -9.69 -17.06
C LYS A 248 0.95 -9.38 -18.49
N ILE A 249 1.85 -8.41 -18.67
CA ILE A 249 2.40 -7.98 -19.95
C ILE A 249 3.89 -8.30 -19.92
N TRP A 250 4.37 -9.11 -20.84
CA TRP A 250 5.79 -9.46 -20.90
C TRP A 250 6.63 -8.27 -21.41
N ASP A 251 7.61 -7.86 -20.63
CA ASP A 251 8.57 -6.84 -21.03
C ASP A 251 9.87 -7.51 -21.49
N ARG A 252 10.09 -7.50 -22.80
CA ARG A 252 11.26 -8.15 -23.40
C ARG A 252 12.57 -7.44 -23.07
N GLU A 253 12.55 -6.12 -22.88
CA GLU A 253 13.76 -5.36 -22.57
C GLU A 253 14.21 -5.61 -21.12
N GLN A 254 13.26 -5.63 -20.19
CA GLN A 254 13.55 -5.84 -18.78
C GLN A 254 13.54 -7.33 -18.37
N GLN A 255 13.15 -8.24 -19.27
CA GLN A 255 13.05 -9.69 -19.01
C GLN A 255 12.17 -9.99 -17.78
N THR A 256 11.08 -9.27 -17.62
CA THR A 256 10.14 -9.40 -16.50
C THR A 256 8.71 -9.11 -16.95
N PHE A 257 7.75 -9.36 -16.06
CA PHE A 257 6.36 -8.97 -16.33
C PHE A 257 6.05 -7.60 -15.73
N ARG A 258 5.26 -6.82 -16.49
CA ARG A 258 4.50 -5.69 -15.98
C ARG A 258 3.14 -6.20 -15.50
N HIS A 259 2.60 -5.59 -14.46
CA HIS A 259 1.30 -5.96 -13.91
C HIS A 259 0.27 -4.85 -14.16
N ARG A 260 -0.86 -5.22 -14.73
CA ARG A 260 -2.06 -4.38 -14.85
C ARG A 260 -2.80 -4.40 -13.52
N MET A 261 -2.86 -3.26 -12.85
CA MET A 261 -3.43 -3.15 -11.51
C MET A 261 -4.95 -3.31 -11.46
N GLY A 262 -5.63 -3.15 -12.60
CA GLY A 262 -7.09 -3.07 -12.65
C GLY A 262 -7.62 -1.80 -11.97
N ASP A 263 -6.76 -0.83 -11.73
CA ASP A 263 -7.05 0.50 -11.26
C ASP A 263 -6.90 1.50 -12.40
N LEU A 264 -7.73 2.54 -12.38
CA LEU A 264 -7.66 3.66 -13.31
C LEU A 264 -7.02 4.86 -12.63
N GLY A 265 -6.21 5.58 -13.40
CA GLY A 265 -5.53 6.77 -12.90
C GLY A 265 -4.72 7.45 -13.98
N TYR A 266 -3.95 8.44 -13.58
CA TYR A 266 -3.02 9.15 -14.44
C TYR A 266 -1.78 9.57 -13.66
N LEU A 267 -0.69 9.81 -14.38
CA LEU A 267 0.49 10.50 -13.87
C LEU A 267 0.40 11.96 -14.29
N ASP A 268 0.63 12.89 -13.35
CA ASP A 268 0.75 14.29 -13.72
C ASP A 268 2.18 14.64 -14.19
N ASP A 269 2.39 15.87 -14.66
CA ASP A 269 3.69 16.36 -15.15
C ASP A 269 4.79 16.32 -14.09
N SER A 270 4.44 16.24 -12.83
CA SER A 270 5.37 16.14 -11.70
C SER A 270 5.65 14.70 -11.29
N GLY A 271 5.02 13.71 -11.97
CA GLY A 271 5.16 12.28 -11.68
C GLY A 271 4.37 11.79 -10.47
N TRP A 272 3.35 12.55 -10.03
CA TRP A 272 2.40 12.08 -9.03
C TRP A 272 1.38 11.15 -9.64
N LEU A 273 1.11 10.03 -8.99
CA LEU A 273 0.05 9.10 -9.38
C LEU A 273 -1.28 9.51 -8.74
N TRP A 274 -2.28 9.69 -9.58
CA TRP A 274 -3.65 9.99 -9.19
C TRP A 274 -4.56 8.82 -9.51
N MET A 275 -5.16 8.23 -8.48
CA MET A 275 -6.09 7.11 -8.63
C MET A 275 -7.51 7.63 -8.83
N CYS A 276 -8.16 7.22 -9.92
CA CYS A 276 -9.51 7.62 -10.30
C CYS A 276 -10.58 6.57 -9.95
N GLY A 277 -10.17 5.34 -9.63
CA GLY A 277 -11.08 4.26 -9.22
C GLY A 277 -10.69 2.89 -9.77
N ARG A 278 -11.58 1.91 -9.59
CA ARG A 278 -11.39 0.56 -10.12
C ARG A 278 -11.90 0.46 -11.55
N LYS A 279 -11.12 -0.17 -12.43
CA LYS A 279 -11.53 -0.45 -13.83
C LYS A 279 -12.86 -1.20 -13.89
N ALA A 280 -13.07 -2.21 -13.03
CA ALA A 280 -14.28 -3.01 -12.96
C ALA A 280 -15.53 -2.23 -12.50
N HIS A 281 -15.36 -1.04 -11.92
CA HIS A 281 -16.46 -0.18 -11.45
C HIS A 281 -16.71 1.01 -12.40
N ARG A 282 -16.05 1.04 -13.55
CA ARG A 282 -16.26 2.07 -14.57
C ARG A 282 -17.69 2.02 -15.09
N VAL A 283 -18.29 3.18 -15.23
CA VAL A 283 -19.58 3.36 -15.91
C VAL A 283 -19.30 4.13 -17.19
N ASP A 284 -19.55 3.51 -18.32
CA ASP A 284 -19.48 4.16 -19.60
C ASP A 284 -20.81 4.86 -19.86
N ALA A 285 -20.79 6.19 -19.97
CA ALA A 285 -21.97 6.95 -20.38
C ALA A 285 -22.23 6.70 -21.87
N THR A 286 -23.44 6.20 -22.19
CA THR A 286 -23.93 6.02 -23.57
C THR A 286 -24.45 7.33 -24.12
#